data_f298e4253dd4d2ab5bfef247fa194be7
#
_entry.id   f298e4253dd4d2ab5bfef247fa194be7
#
_cell.length_a   1.000
_cell.length_b   1.000
_cell.length_c   1.000
_cell.angle_alpha   90.00
_cell.angle_beta   90.00
_cell.angle_gamma   90.00
#
_symmetry.space_group_name_H-M   'P 1'
#
loop_
_entity.id
_entity.type
_entity.pdbx_description
1 polymer ?
#
loop_
_entity_poly.entity_id
_entity_poly.type
_entity_poly.pdbx_seq_one_letter_code
_entity_poly.pdbx_strand_id
1 'polypeptide(L)'
;STVKVGAEYKPMPNLAVRLGYNYVSPMYNKNGYKDGTLNSYSTYYSSSTDYTNWNATNRVTAGAGYTYKKFSIDLAYQYSRTTGEFFPFMSYSDLDAVNGDQNKYDSGYDNFCDGQKVSNKHHQLILTLGYRF
;
A
#
# COMPACT_ATOMS: atom_id res chain seq x y z
N SER A 1 -5.49 -9.84 -3.32
CA SER A 1 -4.87 -10.73 -4.33
C SER A 1 -3.51 -10.19 -4.77
N THR A 2 -2.64 -11.08 -5.23
CA THR A 2 -1.30 -10.74 -5.73
C THR A 2 -1.08 -11.40 -7.07
N VAL A 3 -0.67 -10.61 -8.06
CA VAL A 3 -0.29 -11.10 -9.39
C VAL A 3 1.19 -10.81 -9.61
N LYS A 4 1.95 -11.82 -10.01
CA LYS A 4 3.39 -11.71 -10.31
C LYS A 4 3.64 -12.25 -11.71
N VAL A 5 4.35 -11.48 -12.52
CA VAL A 5 4.79 -11.87 -13.85
C VAL A 5 6.27 -11.55 -13.96
N GLY A 6 7.04 -12.47 -14.54
CA GLY A 6 8.47 -12.28 -14.74
C GLY A 6 8.93 -12.93 -16.03
N ALA A 7 9.95 -12.34 -16.63
CA ALA A 7 10.62 -12.84 -17.81
C ALA A 7 12.14 -12.79 -17.63
N GLU A 8 12.82 -13.81 -18.12
CA GLU A 8 14.27 -13.87 -18.20
C GLU A 8 14.67 -14.05 -19.64
N TYR A 9 15.63 -13.26 -20.09
CA TYR A 9 16.22 -13.35 -21.42
C TYR A 9 17.74 -13.49 -21.31
N LYS A 10 18.30 -14.45 -22.01
CA LYS A 10 19.74 -14.74 -22.05
C LYS A 10 20.29 -14.50 -23.46
N PRO A 11 20.72 -13.25 -23.77
CA PRO A 11 21.31 -12.96 -25.07
C PRO A 11 22.65 -13.66 -25.29
N MET A 12 23.34 -13.98 -24.21
CA MET A 12 24.61 -14.74 -24.18
C MET A 12 24.57 -15.75 -23.03
N PRO A 13 25.33 -16.87 -23.12
CA PRO A 13 25.36 -17.87 -22.06
C PRO A 13 25.81 -17.31 -20.71
N ASN A 14 26.58 -16.22 -20.71
CA ASN A 14 27.12 -15.58 -19.53
C ASN A 14 26.31 -14.37 -19.04
N LEU A 15 25.32 -13.92 -19.80
CA LEU A 15 24.52 -12.73 -19.48
C LEU A 15 23.04 -13.12 -19.39
N ALA A 16 22.43 -12.80 -18.27
CA ALA A 16 20.99 -12.95 -18.05
C ALA A 16 20.38 -11.61 -17.71
N VAL A 17 19.30 -11.25 -18.39
CA VAL A 17 18.50 -10.06 -18.09
C VAL A 17 17.13 -10.54 -17.59
N ARG A 18 16.68 -9.96 -16.48
CA ARG A 18 15.43 -10.32 -15.82
C ARG A 18 14.56 -9.09 -15.65
N LEU A 19 13.30 -9.25 -15.97
CA LEU A 19 12.26 -8.24 -15.77
C LEU A 19 11.11 -8.87 -15.00
N GLY A 20 10.58 -8.15 -14.05
CA GLY A 20 9.45 -8.63 -13.27
C GLY A 20 8.47 -7.51 -12.92
N TYR A 21 7.22 -7.88 -12.85
CA TYR A 21 6.14 -7.02 -12.39
C TYR A 21 5.33 -7.72 -11.32
N ASN A 22 5.04 -7.03 -10.25
CA ASN A 22 4.25 -7.53 -9.15
C ASN A 22 3.16 -6.51 -8.80
N TYR A 23 1.92 -6.96 -8.86
CA TYR A 23 0.75 -6.21 -8.47
C TYR A 23 0.16 -6.82 -7.19
N VAL A 24 -0.04 -5.98 -6.18
CA VAL A 24 -0.72 -6.35 -4.94
C VAL A 24 -1.99 -5.52 -4.85
N SER A 25 -3.15 -6.19 -4.84
CA SER A 25 -4.43 -5.51 -4.70
C SER A 25 -4.57 -4.88 -3.31
N PRO A 26 -5.36 -3.80 -3.18
CA PRO A 26 -5.64 -3.21 -1.88
C PRO A 26 -6.33 -4.20 -0.96
N MET A 27 -6.14 -4.03 0.33
CA MET A 27 -6.79 -4.82 1.36
C MET A 27 -8.26 -4.41 1.54
N TYR A 28 -8.52 -3.10 1.42
CA TYR A 28 -9.85 -2.50 1.57
C TYR A 28 -10.28 -1.83 0.27
N ASN A 29 -11.57 -1.57 0.14
CA ASN A 29 -12.12 -0.83 -0.99
C ASN A 29 -11.59 0.62 -0.99
N LYS A 30 -11.54 1.22 -2.17
CA LYS A 30 -11.05 2.60 -2.36
C LYS A 30 -11.78 3.62 -1.47
N ASN A 31 -13.06 3.39 -1.20
CA ASN A 31 -13.90 4.25 -0.37
C ASN A 31 -14.08 3.67 1.05
N GLY A 32 -13.25 2.70 1.45
CA GLY A 32 -13.27 2.14 2.78
C GLY A 32 -12.81 3.17 3.81
N TYR A 33 -13.58 3.35 4.84
CA TYR A 33 -13.23 4.17 6.01
C TYR A 33 -13.22 3.29 7.26
N LYS A 34 -12.47 3.72 8.26
CA LYS A 34 -12.46 3.07 9.56
C LYS A 34 -13.49 3.77 10.43
N ASP A 35 -14.52 3.03 10.82
CA ASP A 35 -15.48 3.48 11.80
C ASP A 35 -14.95 3.20 13.20
N GLY A 36 -14.84 4.23 14.01
CA GLY A 36 -14.34 4.18 15.38
C GLY A 36 -15.42 4.28 16.45
N THR A 37 -16.67 4.14 16.09
CA THR A 37 -17.79 4.22 17.03
C THR A 37 -17.77 3.03 17.98
N LEU A 38 -17.24 3.23 19.17
CA LEU A 38 -17.41 2.30 20.29
C LEU A 38 -18.72 2.66 20.98
N ASN A 39 -19.75 1.87 20.73
CA ASN A 39 -21.02 1.97 21.44
C ASN A 39 -20.85 1.31 22.81
N SER A 40 -20.66 2.13 23.82
CA SER A 40 -20.70 1.71 25.22
C SER A 40 -21.87 2.41 25.90
N TYR A 41 -22.80 1.61 26.41
CA TYR A 41 -24.02 2.00 27.15
C TYR A 41 -24.07 3.49 27.53
N SER A 42 -24.79 4.30 26.74
CA SER A 42 -25.03 5.74 26.88
C SER A 42 -23.84 6.71 26.75
N THR A 43 -22.70 6.27 26.27
CA THR A 43 -21.56 7.17 26.01
C THR A 43 -20.87 6.77 24.71
N TYR A 44 -20.83 7.70 23.73
CA TYR A 44 -20.14 7.50 22.46
C TYR A 44 -18.71 8.02 22.59
N TYR A 45 -17.74 7.12 22.45
CA TYR A 45 -16.35 7.50 22.36
C TYR A 45 -15.87 7.33 20.94
N SER A 46 -15.48 8.40 20.29
CA SER A 46 -14.65 8.29 19.10
C SER A 46 -13.19 8.34 19.55
N SER A 47 -12.46 7.24 19.43
CA SER A 47 -11.02 7.30 19.55
C SER A 47 -10.44 7.90 18.27
N SER A 48 -9.86 9.10 18.38
CA SER A 48 -9.19 9.78 17.28
C SER A 48 -7.84 9.12 16.99
N THR A 49 -7.86 7.99 16.30
CA THR A 49 -6.64 7.39 15.78
C THR A 49 -6.51 7.68 14.31
N ASP A 50 -5.34 8.15 13.91
CA ASP A 50 -4.98 8.27 12.52
C ASP A 50 -4.92 6.88 11.84
N TYR A 51 -5.21 6.84 10.57
CA TYR A 51 -5.05 5.63 9.76
C TYR A 51 -4.80 5.98 8.29
N THR A 52 -4.21 5.04 7.58
CA THR A 52 -3.99 5.16 6.14
C THR A 52 -4.68 4.01 5.42
N ASN A 53 -5.54 4.34 4.49
CA ASN A 53 -6.12 3.36 3.57
C ASN A 53 -5.22 3.24 2.34
N TRP A 54 -4.45 2.15 2.28
CA TRP A 54 -3.54 1.88 1.18
C TRP A 54 -4.26 1.24 0.00
N ASN A 55 -4.11 1.84 -1.17
CA ASN A 55 -4.53 1.30 -2.46
C ASN A 55 -3.56 0.20 -2.94
N ALA A 56 -3.70 -0.17 -4.20
CA ALA A 56 -2.83 -1.16 -4.81
C ALA A 56 -1.35 -0.76 -4.78
N THR A 57 -0.50 -1.75 -4.61
CA THR A 57 0.96 -1.61 -4.73
C THR A 57 1.42 -2.18 -6.05
N ASN A 58 2.12 -1.35 -6.81
CA ASN A 58 2.78 -1.73 -8.05
C ASN A 58 4.28 -1.81 -7.81
N ARG A 59 4.89 -2.92 -8.21
CA ARG A 59 6.33 -3.14 -8.07
C ARG A 59 6.90 -3.62 -9.39
N VAL A 60 7.88 -2.90 -9.90
CA VAL A 60 8.65 -3.25 -11.09
C VAL A 60 10.05 -3.65 -10.66
N THR A 61 10.56 -4.74 -11.20
CA THR A 61 11.92 -5.21 -10.95
C THR A 61 12.65 -5.40 -12.27
N ALA A 62 13.89 -4.97 -12.31
CA ALA A 62 14.79 -5.21 -13.43
C ALA A 62 16.12 -5.71 -12.88
N GLY A 63 16.72 -6.69 -13.54
CA GLY A 63 17.99 -7.24 -13.08
C GLY A 63 18.84 -7.72 -14.26
N ALA A 64 20.15 -7.64 -14.09
CA ALA A 64 21.12 -8.18 -15.01
C ALA A 64 22.18 -8.95 -14.24
N GLY A 65 22.44 -10.18 -14.68
CA GLY A 65 23.48 -11.03 -14.11
C GLY A 65 24.52 -11.37 -15.17
N TYR A 66 25.77 -11.19 -14.84
CA TYR A 66 26.90 -11.55 -15.70
C TYR A 66 27.85 -12.51 -14.98
N THR A 67 28.14 -13.62 -15.65
CA THR A 67 29.07 -14.62 -15.11
C THR A 67 30.31 -14.71 -15.99
N TYR A 68 31.48 -14.53 -15.41
CA TYR A 68 32.75 -14.67 -16.08
C TYR A 68 33.66 -15.64 -15.34
N LYS A 69 33.94 -16.81 -15.92
CA LYS A 69 34.73 -17.89 -15.31
C LYS A 69 34.18 -18.25 -13.92
N LYS A 70 34.88 -17.86 -12.85
CA LYS A 70 34.53 -18.13 -11.46
C LYS A 70 33.85 -16.95 -10.77
N PHE A 71 33.69 -15.81 -11.44
CA PHE A 71 33.03 -14.61 -10.91
C PHE A 71 31.60 -14.48 -11.44
N SER A 72 30.73 -14.06 -10.59
CA SER A 72 29.37 -13.64 -10.96
C SER A 72 29.06 -12.26 -10.35
N ILE A 73 28.43 -11.43 -11.15
CA ILE A 73 27.95 -10.10 -10.74
C ILE A 73 26.50 -10.04 -11.10
N ASP A 74 25.63 -9.82 -10.12
CA ASP A 74 24.21 -9.63 -10.31
C ASP A 74 23.82 -8.24 -9.81
N LEU A 75 23.18 -7.46 -10.66
CA LEU A 75 22.60 -6.16 -10.34
C LEU A 75 21.08 -6.26 -10.44
N ALA A 76 20.40 -5.90 -9.39
CA ALA A 76 18.94 -5.86 -9.38
C ALA A 76 18.43 -4.50 -8.91
N TYR A 77 17.48 -3.95 -9.63
CA TYR A 77 16.77 -2.72 -9.29
C TYR A 77 15.31 -3.01 -9.08
N GLN A 78 14.74 -2.48 -8.03
CA GLN A 78 13.33 -2.58 -7.71
C GLN A 78 12.75 -1.19 -7.47
N TYR A 79 11.64 -0.92 -8.13
CA TYR A 79 10.81 0.24 -7.89
C TYR A 79 9.44 -0.21 -7.40
N SER A 80 8.99 0.32 -6.28
CA SER A 80 7.63 0.10 -5.80
C SER A 80 6.93 1.41 -5.54
N ARG A 81 5.65 1.46 -5.89
CA ARG A 81 4.77 2.59 -5.65
C ARG A 81 3.47 2.11 -5.02
N THR A 82 3.15 2.68 -3.89
CA THR A 82 1.86 2.50 -3.21
C THR A 82 1.24 3.88 -3.03
N THR A 83 -0.01 4.02 -3.39
CA THR A 83 -0.78 5.24 -3.12
C THR A 83 -1.82 4.93 -2.05
N GLY A 84 -2.24 5.92 -1.31
CA GLY A 84 -3.24 5.76 -0.28
C GLY A 84 -3.90 7.07 0.09
N GLU A 85 -4.82 6.99 1.02
CA GLU A 85 -5.47 8.13 1.65
C GLU A 85 -5.20 8.07 3.16
N PHE A 86 -4.58 9.11 3.66
CA PHE A 86 -4.31 9.28 5.08
C PHE A 86 -5.44 10.07 5.73
N PHE A 87 -5.96 9.54 6.81
CA PHE A 87 -6.99 10.17 7.62
C PHE A 87 -6.39 10.49 8.98
N PRO A 88 -6.24 11.77 9.35
CA PRO A 88 -5.64 12.18 10.61
C PRO A 88 -6.46 11.82 11.84
N PHE A 89 -7.75 11.59 11.67
CA PHE A 89 -8.65 11.09 12.70
C PHE A 89 -9.80 10.30 12.08
N MET A 90 -10.50 9.53 12.88
CA MET A 90 -11.71 8.83 12.42
C MET A 90 -12.86 9.80 12.29
N SER A 91 -13.62 9.67 11.20
CA SER A 91 -14.88 10.40 11.05
C SER A 91 -15.87 9.91 12.12
N TYR A 92 -16.55 10.84 12.73
CA TYR A 92 -17.61 10.61 13.70
C TYR A 92 -18.91 11.20 13.17
N SER A 93 -19.97 10.41 13.17
CA SER A 93 -21.33 10.93 12.99
C SER A 93 -22.18 10.48 14.17
N ASP A 94 -22.92 11.39 14.73
CA ASP A 94 -23.88 11.08 15.78
C ASP A 94 -25.08 10.38 15.16
N LEU A 95 -25.09 9.04 15.25
CA LEU A 95 -26.15 8.19 14.75
C LEU A 95 -27.34 8.06 15.72
N ASP A 96 -27.61 9.04 16.57
CA ASP A 96 -28.84 9.08 17.35
C ASP A 96 -30.12 9.20 16.49
N ALA A 97 -29.94 9.12 15.19
CA ALA A 97 -30.99 9.00 14.19
C ALA A 97 -31.74 7.67 14.19
N VAL A 98 -31.45 6.77 15.04
CA VAL A 98 -32.11 5.47 15.12
C VAL A 98 -33.62 5.59 15.47
N ASN A 99 -34.07 6.73 15.92
CA ASN A 99 -35.47 6.99 16.26
C ASN A 99 -36.26 7.73 15.19
N GLY A 100 -35.77 7.84 13.96
CA GLY A 100 -36.56 8.31 12.81
C GLY A 100 -36.86 9.81 12.77
N ASP A 101 -36.29 10.60 13.66
CA ASP A 101 -36.43 12.05 13.62
C ASP A 101 -35.28 12.68 12.82
N GLN A 102 -35.52 12.78 11.51
CA GLN A 102 -34.51 13.32 10.55
C GLN A 102 -34.23 14.82 10.73
N ASN A 103 -34.91 15.49 11.64
CA ASN A 103 -34.73 16.91 11.89
C ASN A 103 -33.71 17.23 13.02
N LYS A 104 -33.12 16.23 13.65
CA LYS A 104 -32.20 16.38 14.77
C LYS A 104 -30.73 16.38 14.37
N TYR A 105 -30.45 16.36 13.06
CA TYR A 105 -29.10 16.27 12.50
C TYR A 105 -28.32 17.57 12.45
N ASP A 106 -28.90 18.65 12.89
CA ASP A 106 -28.25 19.97 12.88
C ASP A 106 -27.55 20.29 14.20
N SER A 107 -27.20 19.28 14.98
CA SER A 107 -26.56 19.48 16.27
C SER A 107 -25.03 19.70 16.20
N GLY A 108 -24.44 19.79 15.02
CA GLY A 108 -23.06 20.23 14.82
C GLY A 108 -21.97 19.29 15.36
N TYR A 109 -22.32 18.05 15.66
CA TYR A 109 -21.37 17.06 16.20
C TYR A 109 -20.80 16.10 15.15
N ASP A 110 -21.18 16.29 13.90
CA ASP A 110 -20.60 15.51 12.81
C ASP A 110 -19.20 16.03 12.50
N ASN A 111 -18.20 15.20 12.69
CA ASN A 111 -16.82 15.50 12.38
C ASN A 111 -16.33 14.56 11.28
N PHE A 112 -16.35 15.04 10.04
CA PHE A 112 -15.87 14.30 8.91
C PHE A 112 -14.41 14.65 8.61
N CYS A 113 -13.62 13.63 8.42
CA CYS A 113 -12.23 13.77 8.03
C CYS A 113 -12.08 13.48 6.54
N ASP A 114 -11.65 14.48 5.79
CA ASP A 114 -11.26 14.28 4.40
C ASP A 114 -9.89 13.62 4.32
N GLY A 115 -9.82 12.52 3.56
CA GLY A 115 -8.56 11.80 3.34
C GLY A 115 -7.57 12.62 2.52
N GLN A 116 -6.35 12.72 3.01
CA GLN A 116 -5.24 13.31 2.28
C GLN A 116 -4.54 12.26 1.43
N LYS A 117 -4.35 12.56 0.14
CA LYS A 117 -3.66 11.64 -0.78
C LYS A 117 -2.19 11.52 -0.40
N VAL A 118 -1.74 10.31 -0.15
CA VAL A 118 -0.35 9.98 0.14
C VAL A 118 0.20 9.01 -0.90
N SER A 119 1.48 9.14 -1.20
CA SER A 119 2.18 8.26 -2.13
C SER A 119 3.50 7.84 -1.53
N ASN A 120 3.66 6.53 -1.36
CA ASN A 120 4.92 5.94 -0.94
C ASN A 120 5.64 5.39 -2.17
N LYS A 121 6.83 5.89 -2.44
CA LYS A 121 7.72 5.44 -3.52
C LYS A 121 8.98 4.89 -2.90
N HIS A 122 9.32 3.67 -3.24
CA HIS A 122 10.52 3.00 -2.73
C HIS A 122 11.38 2.53 -3.90
N HIS A 123 12.65 2.89 -3.85
CA HIS A 123 13.68 2.47 -4.79
C HIS A 123 14.69 1.61 -4.05
N GLN A 124 15.01 0.47 -4.61
CA GLN A 124 15.99 -0.45 -4.05
C GLN A 124 16.95 -0.91 -5.14
N LEU A 125 18.23 -0.79 -4.87
CA LEU A 125 19.30 -1.30 -5.71
C LEU A 125 20.07 -2.37 -4.93
N ILE A 126 20.24 -3.54 -5.54
CA ILE A 126 20.93 -4.67 -4.93
C ILE A 126 22.06 -5.08 -5.87
N LEU A 127 23.29 -5.11 -5.35
CA LEU A 127 24.46 -5.65 -6.03
C LEU A 127 24.91 -6.92 -5.30
N THR A 128 25.00 -8.01 -6.05
CA THR A 128 25.49 -9.29 -5.52
C THR A 128 26.75 -9.69 -6.27
N LEU A 129 27.79 -9.99 -5.53
CA LEU A 129 29.06 -10.49 -6.06
C LEU A 129 29.24 -11.94 -5.59
N GLY A 130 29.49 -12.84 -6.52
CA GLY A 130 29.74 -14.24 -6.23
C GLY A 130 31.10 -14.70 -6.76
N TYR A 131 31.78 -15.55 -6.01
CA TYR A 131 32.99 -16.23 -6.42
C TYR A 131 32.85 -17.73 -6.17
N ARG A 132 33.13 -18.53 -7.20
CA ARG A 132 33.12 -19.99 -7.11
C ARG A 132 34.54 -20.51 -7.00
N PHE A 133 34.84 -21.21 -5.92
CA PHE A 133 36.11 -21.88 -5.69
C PHE A 133 36.34 -23.08 -6.60
#